data_7852d69d1537a88dcb36a980e5d06ac8
#
_entry.id   7852d69d1537a88dcb36a980e5d06ac8
#
_cell.length_a   1.000
_cell.length_b   1.000
_cell.length_c   1.000
_cell.angle_alpha   90.00
_cell.angle_beta   90.00
_cell.angle_gamma   90.00
#
_symmetry.space_group_name_H-M   'P 1'
#
loop_
_entity.id
_entity.type
_entity.pdbx_description
1 polymer ?
#
loop_
_entity_poly.entity_id
_entity_poly.type
_entity_poly.pdbx_seq_one_letter_code
_entity_poly.pdbx_strand_id
1 'polypeptide(L)'
;MEFTSKSENPHFSEVWDLDPKEIQSKTAELTLIDVRRPDEFVGELGHIPGSTLLTLDQLPAKLDTLSKDDTIVFVCRSGARSAQATSFALENGFNDVYNMRGGMLLWNEYGLKIEK
;
A
#
# COMPACT_ATOMS: atom_id res chain seq x y z
N MET A 1 8.79 12.33 -5.03
CA MET A 1 8.64 12.54 -3.56
C MET A 1 9.69 11.73 -2.83
N GLU A 2 10.28 12.31 -1.81
CA GLU A 2 11.30 11.62 -1.02
C GLU A 2 10.73 11.12 0.31
N PHE A 3 11.19 9.94 0.73
CA PHE A 3 10.77 9.32 1.97
C PHE A 3 11.99 9.04 2.85
N THR A 4 11.85 9.28 4.15
CA THR A 4 12.92 9.07 5.12
C THR A 4 12.93 7.66 5.70
N SER A 5 11.79 6.96 5.66
CA SER A 5 11.64 5.60 6.22
C SER A 5 11.87 4.50 5.17
N LYS A 6 12.27 4.86 3.97
CA LYS A 6 12.42 3.93 2.85
C LYS A 6 13.45 2.85 3.17
N SER A 7 13.04 1.59 3.10
CA SER A 7 13.90 0.44 3.34
C SER A 7 13.61 -0.66 2.33
N GLU A 8 14.61 -1.48 2.05
CA GLU A 8 14.46 -2.58 1.10
C GLU A 8 13.52 -3.66 1.66
N ASN A 9 12.60 -4.16 0.81
CA ASN A 9 11.78 -5.29 1.19
C ASN A 9 12.64 -6.55 1.26
N PRO A 10 12.52 -7.37 2.32
CA PRO A 10 13.37 -8.55 2.48
C PRO A 10 13.03 -9.70 1.52
N HIS A 11 11.86 -9.69 0.89
CA HIS A 11 11.37 -10.82 0.08
C HIS A 11 11.25 -10.50 -1.40
N PHE A 12 11.17 -9.24 -1.79
CA PHE A 12 11.02 -8.82 -3.19
C PHE A 12 12.11 -7.81 -3.53
N SER A 13 12.95 -8.14 -4.50
CA SER A 13 13.97 -7.21 -4.97
C SER A 13 13.31 -6.00 -5.63
N GLU A 14 13.94 -4.83 -5.49
CA GLU A 14 13.49 -3.56 -6.04
C GLU A 14 12.23 -2.99 -5.40
N VAL A 15 11.60 -3.70 -4.46
CA VAL A 15 10.46 -3.19 -3.70
C VAL A 15 10.98 -2.42 -2.48
N TRP A 16 10.50 -1.20 -2.32
CA TRP A 16 10.82 -0.36 -1.17
C TRP A 16 9.64 -0.29 -0.23
N ASP A 17 9.92 -0.49 1.05
CA ASP A 17 8.94 -0.39 2.12
C ASP A 17 8.96 1.01 2.72
N LEU A 18 7.79 1.50 3.12
CA LEU A 18 7.64 2.76 3.85
C LEU A 18 6.98 2.49 5.18
N ASP A 19 7.35 3.27 6.19
CA ASP A 19 6.77 3.17 7.53
C ASP A 19 5.36 3.78 7.55
N PRO A 20 4.40 3.15 8.25
CA PRO A 20 3.04 3.70 8.35
C PRO A 20 2.97 5.13 8.86
N LYS A 21 3.83 5.53 9.76
CA LYS A 21 3.82 6.90 10.30
C LYS A 21 4.14 7.93 9.25
N GLU A 22 5.10 7.62 8.38
CA GLU A 22 5.44 8.54 7.29
C GLU A 22 4.32 8.61 6.27
N ILE A 23 3.71 7.47 5.95
CA ILE A 23 2.56 7.43 5.03
C ILE A 23 1.41 8.27 5.60
N GLN A 24 1.11 8.11 6.87
CA GLN A 24 0.03 8.85 7.52
C GLN A 24 0.27 10.37 7.44
N SER A 25 1.51 10.80 7.57
CA SER A 25 1.85 12.23 7.50
C SER A 25 1.73 12.82 6.09
N LYS A 26 1.61 11.98 5.07
CA LYS A 26 1.64 12.39 3.66
C LYS A 26 0.44 11.89 2.86
N THR A 27 -0.62 11.44 3.51
CA THR A 27 -1.77 10.81 2.82
C THR A 27 -2.37 11.68 1.72
N ALA A 28 -2.38 13.00 1.90
CA ALA A 28 -2.94 13.92 0.90
C ALA A 28 -2.17 13.91 -0.42
N GLU A 29 -0.92 13.47 -0.41
CA GLU A 29 -0.05 13.44 -1.58
C GLU A 29 0.11 12.05 -2.17
N LEU A 30 -0.52 11.04 -1.56
CA LEU A 30 -0.35 9.64 -1.93
C LEU A 30 -1.64 9.05 -2.47
N THR A 31 -1.50 8.12 -3.39
CA THR A 31 -2.59 7.23 -3.80
C THR A 31 -2.43 5.93 -3.01
N LEU A 32 -3.35 5.66 -2.11
CA LEU A 32 -3.30 4.48 -1.24
C LEU A 32 -4.23 3.41 -1.79
N ILE A 33 -3.67 2.26 -2.13
CA ILE A 33 -4.40 1.13 -2.72
C ILE A 33 -4.36 -0.04 -1.75
N ASP A 34 -5.52 -0.40 -1.22
CA ASP A 34 -5.67 -1.54 -0.34
C ASP A 34 -5.97 -2.77 -1.18
N VAL A 35 -5.09 -3.78 -1.13
CA VAL A 35 -5.21 -4.97 -1.98
C VAL A 35 -5.81 -6.16 -1.25
N ARG A 36 -6.42 -5.92 -0.08
CA ARG A 36 -7.08 -6.98 0.70
C ARG A 36 -8.45 -7.31 0.12
N ARG A 37 -9.12 -8.29 0.73
CA ARG A 37 -10.50 -8.63 0.39
C ARG A 37 -11.46 -7.56 0.93
N PRO A 38 -12.67 -7.43 0.33
CA PRO A 38 -13.67 -6.47 0.82
C PRO A 38 -14.04 -6.66 2.29
N ASP A 39 -14.11 -7.92 2.78
CA ASP A 39 -14.44 -8.19 4.18
C ASP A 39 -13.34 -7.70 5.14
N GLU A 40 -12.08 -7.74 4.71
CA GLU A 40 -10.97 -7.19 5.50
C GLU A 40 -11.02 -5.65 5.54
N PHE A 41 -11.38 -5.04 4.43
CA PHE A 41 -11.40 -3.58 4.28
C PHE A 41 -12.36 -2.92 5.28
N VAL A 42 -13.50 -3.56 5.53
CA VAL A 42 -14.51 -3.08 6.48
C VAL A 42 -14.50 -3.86 7.79
N GLY A 43 -13.48 -4.69 7.99
CA GLY A 43 -13.38 -5.56 9.15
C GLY A 43 -12.76 -4.89 10.36
N GLU A 44 -12.29 -5.72 11.29
CA GLU A 44 -11.79 -5.27 12.59
C GLU A 44 -10.63 -4.28 12.49
N LEU A 45 -9.71 -4.49 11.56
CA LEU A 45 -8.56 -3.59 11.38
C LEU A 45 -8.92 -2.30 10.63
N GLY A 46 -10.09 -2.26 10.01
CA GLY A 46 -10.50 -1.11 9.22
C GLY A 46 -9.60 -0.87 8.02
N HIS A 47 -9.66 0.34 7.49
CA HIS A 47 -8.80 0.77 6.38
C HIS A 47 -8.35 2.22 6.59
N ILE A 48 -7.33 2.61 5.86
CA ILE A 48 -6.80 3.98 5.95
C ILE A 48 -7.81 4.94 5.31
N PRO A 49 -8.17 6.04 5.99
CA PRO A 49 -9.05 7.05 5.37
C PRO A 49 -8.49 7.52 4.04
N GLY A 50 -9.33 7.55 3.01
CA GLY A 50 -8.93 7.95 1.67
C GLY A 50 -8.32 6.84 0.82
N SER A 51 -8.11 5.64 1.36
CA SER A 51 -7.62 4.52 0.56
C SER A 51 -8.72 3.96 -0.34
N THR A 52 -8.30 3.39 -1.47
CA THR A 52 -9.18 2.75 -2.44
C THR A 52 -8.96 1.25 -2.40
N LEU A 53 -10.04 0.48 -2.34
CA LEU A 53 -9.96 -0.98 -2.40
C LEU A 53 -9.80 -1.42 -3.85
N LEU A 54 -8.73 -2.15 -4.12
CA LEU A 54 -8.50 -2.82 -5.39
C LEU A 54 -7.82 -4.14 -5.05
N THR A 55 -8.60 -5.21 -4.99
CA THR A 55 -8.11 -6.49 -4.49
C THR A 55 -6.96 -7.04 -5.33
N LEU A 56 -6.10 -7.83 -4.70
CA LEU A 56 -4.90 -8.36 -5.37
C LEU A 56 -5.24 -9.14 -6.64
N ASP A 57 -6.34 -9.91 -6.62
CA ASP A 57 -6.79 -10.69 -7.78
C ASP A 57 -7.33 -9.81 -8.91
N GLN A 58 -7.82 -8.60 -8.61
CA GLN A 58 -8.31 -7.66 -9.62
C GLN A 58 -7.17 -6.82 -10.22
N LEU A 59 -6.05 -6.74 -9.53
CA LEU A 59 -4.98 -5.83 -9.91
C LEU A 59 -4.48 -6.03 -11.35
N PRO A 60 -4.23 -7.27 -11.83
CA PRO A 60 -3.76 -7.44 -13.20
C PRO A 60 -4.69 -6.86 -14.26
N ALA A 61 -6.01 -6.99 -14.07
CA ALA A 61 -6.98 -6.50 -15.03
C ALA A 61 -7.20 -4.98 -14.93
N LYS A 62 -6.88 -4.38 -13.78
CA LYS A 62 -7.21 -2.98 -13.50
C LYS A 62 -5.99 -2.10 -13.25
N LEU A 63 -4.78 -2.62 -13.45
CA LEU A 63 -3.56 -1.85 -13.22
C LEU A 63 -3.52 -0.59 -14.08
N ASP A 64 -4.02 -0.65 -15.30
CA ASP A 64 -4.04 0.48 -16.22
C ASP A 64 -5.02 1.58 -15.84
N THR A 65 -5.88 1.34 -14.85
CA THR A 65 -6.74 2.40 -14.29
C THR A 65 -5.97 3.29 -13.31
N LEU A 66 -4.79 2.86 -12.88
CA LEU A 66 -3.94 3.65 -11.99
C LEU A 66 -2.99 4.51 -12.82
N SER A 67 -2.69 5.71 -12.33
CA SER A 67 -1.78 6.62 -13.04
C SER A 67 -0.34 6.35 -12.64
N LYS A 68 0.52 6.22 -13.65
CA LYS A 68 1.97 6.09 -13.43
C LYS A 68 2.61 7.39 -12.92
N ASP A 69 1.88 8.48 -12.97
CA ASP A 69 2.35 9.77 -12.46
C ASP A 69 2.08 9.94 -10.97
N ASP A 70 1.25 9.07 -10.38
CA ASP A 70 0.94 9.13 -8.96
C ASP A 70 2.01 8.41 -8.14
N THR A 71 2.19 8.86 -6.90
CA THR A 71 2.95 8.12 -5.90
C THR A 71 1.98 7.14 -5.23
N ILE A 72 2.16 5.86 -5.48
CA ILE A 72 1.23 4.81 -5.06
C ILE A 72 1.84 4.00 -3.93
N VAL A 73 1.05 3.79 -2.87
CA VAL A 73 1.42 2.88 -1.78
C VAL A 73 0.40 1.77 -1.71
N PHE A 74 0.86 0.54 -1.82
CA PHE A 74 0.01 -0.64 -1.67
C PHE A 74 -0.03 -1.07 -0.21
N VAL A 75 -1.21 -1.45 0.25
CA VAL A 75 -1.50 -1.78 1.66
C VAL A 75 -2.18 -3.14 1.73
N CYS A 76 -1.76 -3.96 2.70
CA CYS A 76 -2.50 -5.18 3.03
C CYS A 76 -2.50 -5.40 4.55
N ARG A 77 -2.76 -6.63 5.00
CA ARG A 77 -2.84 -6.90 6.43
C ARG A 77 -1.48 -6.85 7.12
N SER A 78 -0.48 -7.52 6.54
CA SER A 78 0.86 -7.67 7.16
C SER A 78 2.01 -7.15 6.30
N GLY A 79 1.74 -6.75 5.06
CA GLY A 79 2.76 -6.25 4.13
C GLY A 79 3.19 -7.25 3.05
N ALA A 80 2.72 -8.51 3.11
CA ALA A 80 3.14 -9.54 2.15
C ALA A 80 2.44 -9.42 0.79
N ARG A 81 1.10 -9.37 0.79
CA ARG A 81 0.32 -9.22 -0.45
C ARG A 81 0.59 -7.88 -1.12
N SER A 82 0.76 -6.84 -0.33
CA SER A 82 1.04 -5.50 -0.87
C SER A 82 2.45 -5.40 -1.45
N ALA A 83 3.42 -6.14 -0.89
CA ALA A 83 4.75 -6.23 -1.48
C ALA A 83 4.68 -6.91 -2.84
N GLN A 84 3.88 -7.96 -2.97
CA GLN A 84 3.64 -8.64 -4.25
C GLN A 84 2.99 -7.69 -5.26
N ALA A 85 2.01 -6.91 -4.82
CA ALA A 85 1.35 -5.91 -5.67
C ALA A 85 2.35 -4.86 -6.17
N THR A 86 3.23 -4.39 -5.27
CA THR A 86 4.26 -3.42 -5.61
C THR A 86 5.22 -3.98 -6.67
N SER A 87 5.67 -5.22 -6.47
CA SER A 87 6.54 -5.90 -7.42
C SER A 87 5.88 -6.03 -8.79
N PHE A 88 4.61 -6.42 -8.81
CA PHE A 88 3.85 -6.56 -10.04
C PHE A 88 3.73 -5.22 -10.79
N ALA A 89 3.45 -4.14 -10.06
CA ALA A 89 3.37 -2.80 -10.67
C ALA A 89 4.71 -2.37 -11.26
N LEU A 90 5.81 -2.62 -10.55
CA LEU A 90 7.16 -2.33 -11.05
C LEU A 90 7.44 -3.07 -12.35
N GLU A 91 7.06 -4.34 -12.45
CA GLU A 91 7.22 -5.15 -13.65
C GLU A 91 6.40 -4.63 -14.83
N ASN A 92 5.38 -3.84 -14.56
CA ASN A 92 4.49 -3.28 -15.57
C ASN A 92 4.72 -1.79 -15.81
N GLY A 93 5.90 -1.29 -15.49
CA GLY A 93 6.32 0.06 -15.87
C GLY A 93 5.98 1.17 -14.89
N PHE A 94 5.46 0.83 -13.71
CA PHE A 94 5.28 1.80 -12.64
C PHE A 94 6.61 1.98 -11.92
N ASN A 95 6.98 3.22 -11.62
CA ASN A 95 8.28 3.52 -11.00
C ASN A 95 8.15 4.12 -9.60
N ASP A 96 7.03 4.78 -9.29
CA ASP A 96 6.85 5.48 -8.03
C ASP A 96 5.82 4.75 -7.18
N VAL A 97 6.13 3.49 -6.88
CA VAL A 97 5.26 2.59 -6.13
C VAL A 97 6.00 1.99 -4.94
N TYR A 98 5.29 1.81 -3.85
CA TYR A 98 5.87 1.41 -2.55
C TYR A 98 4.94 0.46 -1.82
N ASN A 99 5.52 -0.28 -0.88
CA ASN A 99 4.80 -1.17 0.02
C ASN A 99 4.73 -0.56 1.43
N MET A 100 3.58 -0.63 2.08
CA MET A 100 3.49 -0.23 3.48
C MET A 100 3.98 -1.37 4.38
N ARG A 101 5.09 -1.13 5.06
CA ARG A 101 5.69 -2.09 5.97
C ARG A 101 4.73 -2.42 7.11
N GLY A 102 4.60 -3.71 7.41
CA GLY A 102 3.79 -4.17 8.54
C GLY A 102 2.28 -4.13 8.33
N GLY A 103 1.82 -3.52 7.24
CA GLY A 103 0.41 -3.49 6.86
C GLY A 103 -0.50 -2.86 7.90
N MET A 104 -1.79 -3.23 7.84
CA MET A 104 -2.78 -2.69 8.76
C MET A 104 -2.57 -3.16 10.20
N LEU A 105 -1.86 -4.27 10.41
CA LEU A 105 -1.49 -4.70 11.76
C LEU A 105 -0.62 -3.63 12.43
N LEU A 106 0.45 -3.19 11.75
CA LEU A 106 1.34 -2.18 12.30
C LEU A 106 0.67 -0.81 12.37
N TRP A 107 -0.15 -0.47 11.37
CA TRP A 107 -0.93 0.77 11.36
C TRP A 107 -1.77 0.89 12.63
N ASN A 108 -2.49 -0.19 12.99
CA ASN A 108 -3.31 -0.22 14.20
C ASN A 108 -2.47 -0.24 15.48
N GLU A 109 -1.34 -0.93 15.46
CA GLU A 109 -0.43 -0.95 16.61
C GLU A 109 0.06 0.45 16.95
N TYR A 110 0.30 1.28 15.93
CA TYR A 110 0.68 2.68 16.13
C TYR A 110 -0.50 3.57 16.53
N GLY A 111 -1.71 3.07 16.55
CA GLY A 111 -2.89 3.85 16.89
C GLY A 111 -3.30 4.88 15.87
N LEU A 112 -2.94 4.67 14.60
CA LEU A 112 -3.27 5.62 13.53
C LEU A 112 -4.75 5.48 13.14
N LYS A 113 -5.32 6.55 12.58
CA LYS A 113 -6.74 6.64 12.30
C LYS A 113 -7.19 5.62 11.24
N ILE A 114 -8.32 4.97 11.51
CA ILE A 114 -8.95 4.04 10.57
C ILE A 114 -10.42 4.40 10.35
N GLU A 115 -10.96 3.90 9.24
CA GLU A 115 -12.40 3.88 8.94
C GLU A 115 -12.82 2.44 8.72
N LYS A 116 -14.11 2.17 8.90
CA LYS A 116 -14.65 0.82 8.68
C LYS A 116 -15.83 0.81 7.70
#